data_6e891e0d64e8ed2651d0dbf52d5073c4
#
_entry.id   6e891e0d64e8ed2651d0dbf52d5073c4
#
_cell.length_a   1.000
_cell.length_b   1.000
_cell.length_c   1.000
_cell.angle_alpha   90.00
_cell.angle_beta   90.00
_cell.angle_gamma   90.00
#
_symmetry.space_group_name_H-M   'P 1'
#
loop_
_entity.id
_entity.type
_entity.pdbx_description
1 polymer ?
#
loop_
_entity_poly.entity_id
_entity_poly.type
_entity_poly.pdbx_seq_one_letter_code
_entity_poly.pdbx_strand_id
1 'polypeptide(L)'
;MMEHKLLDALDAGAIGFTSSRSNGHKLPEPDNRPVASYHASWEELSQLVCLMGKTGRGVFELSREREARSPDPAVRKAANDRLQELAVKSGVPITFGIPAGSPGTADALAMLDSTAEAGGRMFGQTHTRGISHVLSFKGRLQFDDFAEWARVRALPEDEQRKIFSDPEQRKKLVAATKSGVYRTGGGEPRKPNYENMYVMYSAVSRNPTVAELAAQRNVDPVEVMMDLALESNFNQLFMQFDVATVPKNDEEALATLRHPRTVMTFSDSGAHVSLIMDSSIHTHLLAYWVRERQAFSLEEGVKMITLTPAMAWGFTDRGILRQGSIADINVFDPATIAPEIPTIEHDLPAGARRLKQKSKGILATVIAGKVTFKNGEHTGALGGKLLRSSAAGVM
;
A
#
# COMPACT_ATOMS: atom_id res chain seq x y z
N MET A 1 -30.79 9.60 7.73
CA MET A 1 -30.09 10.29 6.60
C MET A 1 -28.95 9.44 6.03
N MET A 2 -27.96 8.96 6.83
CA MET A 2 -26.85 8.14 6.33
C MET A 2 -27.30 6.82 5.73
N GLU A 3 -28.22 6.10 6.37
CA GLU A 3 -28.81 4.86 5.83
C GLU A 3 -29.35 5.03 4.41
N HIS A 4 -30.10 6.08 4.16
CA HIS A 4 -30.63 6.37 2.82
C HIS A 4 -29.49 6.60 1.81
N LYS A 5 -28.45 7.36 2.21
CA LYS A 5 -27.28 7.60 1.33
C LYS A 5 -26.49 6.35 1.03
N LEU A 6 -26.38 5.43 2.00
CA LEU A 6 -25.75 4.14 1.77
C LEU A 6 -26.55 3.30 0.75
N LEU A 7 -27.88 3.25 0.92
CA LEU A 7 -28.75 2.51 -0.02
C LEU A 7 -28.72 3.13 -1.41
N ASP A 8 -28.82 4.46 -1.53
CA ASP A 8 -28.69 5.18 -2.82
C ASP A 8 -27.37 4.82 -3.54
N ALA A 9 -26.26 4.79 -2.80
CA ALA A 9 -24.95 4.44 -3.37
C ALA A 9 -24.90 2.98 -3.86
N LEU A 10 -25.41 2.04 -3.07
CA LEU A 10 -25.49 0.62 -3.44
C LEU A 10 -26.41 0.41 -4.64
N ASP A 11 -27.53 1.12 -4.72
CA ASP A 11 -28.47 1.06 -5.87
C ASP A 11 -27.84 1.68 -7.13
N ALA A 12 -27.01 2.71 -6.98
CA ALA A 12 -26.19 3.23 -8.06
C ALA A 12 -25.07 2.26 -8.51
N GLY A 13 -24.84 1.16 -7.78
CA GLY A 13 -23.90 0.09 -8.11
C GLY A 13 -22.55 0.19 -7.40
N ALA A 14 -22.47 0.89 -6.27
CA ALA A 14 -21.27 0.85 -5.42
C ALA A 14 -20.96 -0.60 -5.02
N ILE A 15 -19.66 -0.96 -5.00
CA ILE A 15 -19.20 -2.31 -4.70
C ILE A 15 -19.07 -2.57 -3.19
N GLY A 16 -19.29 -1.55 -2.36
CA GLY A 16 -19.22 -1.71 -0.91
C GLY A 16 -19.28 -0.39 -0.16
N PHE A 17 -19.04 -0.49 1.12
CA PHE A 17 -18.96 0.63 2.07
C PHE A 17 -17.64 0.54 2.83
N THR A 18 -16.95 1.66 2.98
CA THR A 18 -15.69 1.73 3.73
C THR A 18 -15.80 2.71 4.89
N SER A 19 -15.08 2.42 5.98
CA SER A 19 -14.98 3.32 7.12
C SER A 19 -13.59 3.26 7.74
N SER A 20 -13.20 4.33 8.41
CA SER A 20 -11.95 4.38 9.16
C SER A 20 -12.17 4.64 10.63
N ARG A 21 -11.66 3.76 11.47
CA ARG A 21 -11.54 3.94 12.92
C ARG A 21 -10.09 4.17 13.36
N SER A 22 -9.20 4.44 12.39
CA SER A 22 -7.81 4.75 12.65
C SER A 22 -7.63 6.20 13.08
N ASN A 23 -6.95 6.42 14.21
CA ASN A 23 -6.54 7.75 14.65
C ASN A 23 -5.40 8.35 13.80
N GLY A 24 -4.80 7.55 12.91
CA GLY A 24 -3.81 8.00 11.94
C GLY A 24 -4.43 8.69 10.72
N HIS A 25 -5.73 8.49 10.45
CA HIS A 25 -6.42 9.16 9.36
C HIS A 25 -6.91 10.53 9.82
N LYS A 26 -6.21 11.57 9.37
CA LYS A 26 -6.42 12.94 9.79
C LYS A 26 -6.68 13.85 8.60
N LEU A 27 -7.36 14.96 8.85
CA LEU A 27 -7.49 16.04 7.89
C LEU A 27 -6.12 16.70 7.65
N PRO A 28 -5.91 17.31 6.47
CA PRO A 28 -4.68 18.06 6.18
C PRO A 28 -4.46 19.20 7.19
N GLU A 29 -3.20 19.58 7.35
CA GLU A 29 -2.83 20.80 8.09
C GLU A 29 -3.56 22.04 7.50
N PRO A 30 -3.92 23.03 8.32
CA PRO A 30 -3.58 23.16 9.76
C PRO A 30 -4.55 22.43 10.71
N ASP A 31 -5.61 21.81 10.23
CA ASP A 31 -6.67 21.22 11.05
C ASP A 31 -6.16 19.98 11.83
N ASN A 32 -5.48 19.06 11.15
CA ASN A 32 -4.83 17.85 11.71
C ASN A 32 -5.71 17.04 12.70
N ARG A 33 -7.02 17.20 12.68
CA ARG A 33 -7.95 16.40 13.49
C ARG A 33 -8.30 15.07 12.79
N PRO A 34 -8.69 14.03 13.53
CA PRO A 34 -9.17 12.79 12.95
C PRO A 34 -10.34 12.99 11.98
N VAL A 35 -10.47 12.14 10.98
CA VAL A 35 -11.61 12.12 10.06
C VAL A 35 -12.93 11.83 10.81
N ALA A 36 -14.06 12.28 10.30
CA ALA A 36 -15.35 12.18 10.96
C ALA A 36 -15.73 10.73 11.35
N SER A 37 -15.42 9.76 10.51
CA SER A 37 -15.69 8.33 10.76
C SER A 37 -14.94 7.75 11.97
N TYR A 38 -13.84 8.35 12.40
CA TYR A 38 -13.15 7.98 13.64
C TYR A 38 -14.03 8.15 14.88
N HIS A 39 -14.91 9.17 14.88
CA HIS A 39 -15.80 9.50 15.99
C HIS A 39 -17.14 8.73 15.94
N ALA A 40 -17.40 7.97 14.86
CA ALA A 40 -18.62 7.17 14.77
C ALA A 40 -18.66 6.11 15.89
N SER A 41 -19.83 5.92 16.51
CA SER A 41 -19.99 4.86 17.49
C SER A 41 -19.95 3.48 16.81
N TRP A 42 -19.66 2.43 17.58
CA TRP A 42 -19.71 1.07 17.06
C TRP A 42 -21.13 0.65 16.65
N GLU A 43 -22.12 1.15 17.38
CA GLU A 43 -23.54 0.92 17.10
C GLU A 43 -23.95 1.52 15.76
N GLU A 44 -23.54 2.77 15.48
CA GLU A 44 -23.78 3.45 14.21
C GLU A 44 -23.17 2.66 13.04
N LEU A 45 -21.89 2.26 13.17
CA LEU A 45 -21.19 1.48 12.15
C LEU A 45 -21.90 0.13 11.93
N SER A 46 -22.23 -0.58 13.02
CA SER A 46 -22.90 -1.89 12.97
C SER A 46 -24.26 -1.79 12.32
N GLN A 47 -25.02 -0.73 12.59
CA GLN A 47 -26.34 -0.49 11.99
C GLN A 47 -26.22 -0.33 10.46
N LEU A 48 -25.26 0.44 9.97
CA LEU A 48 -25.02 0.64 8.55
C LEU A 48 -24.59 -0.66 7.86
N VAL A 49 -23.67 -1.42 8.47
CA VAL A 49 -23.22 -2.70 7.91
C VAL A 49 -24.35 -3.74 7.90
N CYS A 50 -25.14 -3.83 8.97
CA CYS A 50 -26.31 -4.72 9.00
C CYS A 50 -27.38 -4.30 7.97
N LEU A 51 -27.57 -3.00 7.73
CA LEU A 51 -28.46 -2.52 6.68
C LEU A 51 -27.95 -2.96 5.29
N MET A 52 -26.65 -2.85 5.04
CA MET A 52 -26.04 -3.33 3.80
C MET A 52 -26.25 -4.84 3.63
N GLY A 53 -26.13 -5.61 4.71
CA GLY A 53 -26.39 -7.07 4.70
C GLY A 53 -27.78 -7.45 4.20
N LYS A 54 -28.81 -6.65 4.53
CA LYS A 54 -30.18 -6.86 4.04
C LYS A 54 -30.32 -6.72 2.54
N THR A 55 -29.40 -6.00 1.88
CA THR A 55 -29.40 -5.85 0.42
C THR A 55 -28.78 -7.04 -0.30
N GLY A 56 -28.01 -7.89 0.41
CA GLY A 56 -27.24 -9.01 -0.16
C GLY A 56 -26.09 -8.56 -1.08
N ARG A 57 -25.69 -7.28 -1.04
CA ARG A 57 -24.70 -6.69 -1.96
C ARG A 57 -23.55 -6.04 -1.20
N GLY A 58 -22.39 -6.02 -1.83
CA GLY A 58 -21.22 -5.25 -1.42
C GLY A 58 -20.34 -5.91 -0.38
N VAL A 59 -19.20 -5.29 -0.15
CA VAL A 59 -18.17 -5.67 0.83
C VAL A 59 -17.99 -4.49 1.78
N PHE A 60 -17.82 -4.77 3.07
CA PHE A 60 -17.45 -3.74 4.04
C PHE A 60 -15.95 -3.75 4.29
N GLU A 61 -15.29 -2.61 4.11
CA GLU A 61 -13.86 -2.46 4.40
C GLU A 61 -13.64 -1.53 5.59
N LEU A 62 -12.80 -1.95 6.52
CA LEU A 62 -12.51 -1.21 7.75
C LEU A 62 -11.01 -0.94 7.91
N SER A 63 -10.63 0.34 7.96
CA SER A 63 -9.36 0.71 8.58
C SER A 63 -9.53 0.62 10.09
N ARG A 64 -8.94 -0.43 10.68
CA ARG A 64 -9.18 -0.85 12.06
C ARG A 64 -8.61 0.15 13.07
N GLU A 65 -9.24 0.20 14.22
CA GLU A 65 -8.81 0.96 15.38
C GLU A 65 -7.46 0.47 15.95
N ARG A 66 -6.84 1.33 16.78
CA ARG A 66 -5.56 1.05 17.41
C ARG A 66 -5.58 -0.20 18.30
N GLU A 67 -6.72 -0.46 18.94
CA GLU A 67 -6.95 -1.60 19.82
C GLU A 67 -6.68 -2.94 19.12
N ALA A 68 -6.94 -3.04 17.84
CA ALA A 68 -6.64 -4.23 17.03
C ALA A 68 -5.14 -4.53 16.90
N ARG A 69 -4.27 -3.56 17.24
CA ARG A 69 -2.81 -3.68 17.24
C ARG A 69 -2.21 -3.40 18.62
N SER A 70 -3.02 -3.46 19.68
CA SER A 70 -2.56 -3.26 21.05
C SER A 70 -1.49 -4.29 21.42
N PRO A 71 -0.47 -3.93 22.21
CA PRO A 71 0.43 -4.91 22.80
C PRO A 71 -0.29 -5.86 23.77
N ASP A 72 -1.42 -5.42 24.35
CA ASP A 72 -2.24 -6.24 25.27
C ASP A 72 -3.12 -7.22 24.46
N PRO A 73 -2.95 -8.56 24.62
CA PRO A 73 -3.76 -9.56 23.92
C PRO A 73 -5.25 -9.48 24.23
N ALA A 74 -5.64 -9.10 25.45
CA ALA A 74 -7.06 -9.00 25.84
C ALA A 74 -7.75 -7.85 25.07
N VAL A 75 -7.06 -6.73 24.91
CA VAL A 75 -7.56 -5.58 24.13
C VAL A 75 -7.70 -5.97 22.64
N ARG A 76 -6.70 -6.65 22.08
CA ARG A 76 -6.79 -7.15 20.69
C ARG A 76 -7.95 -8.12 20.51
N LYS A 77 -8.10 -9.06 21.47
CA LYS A 77 -9.19 -10.03 21.43
C LYS A 77 -10.56 -9.35 21.42
N ALA A 78 -10.80 -8.40 22.30
CA ALA A 78 -12.07 -7.67 22.35
C ALA A 78 -12.38 -6.93 21.03
N ALA A 79 -11.37 -6.31 20.41
CA ALA A 79 -11.52 -5.67 19.10
C ALA A 79 -11.80 -6.68 17.98
N ASN A 80 -11.20 -7.86 18.03
CA ASN A 80 -11.43 -8.95 17.07
C ASN A 80 -12.83 -9.56 17.24
N ASP A 81 -13.23 -9.88 18.47
CA ASP A 81 -14.52 -10.50 18.79
C ASP A 81 -15.69 -9.67 18.25
N ARG A 82 -15.68 -8.35 18.47
CA ARG A 82 -16.76 -7.49 17.99
C ARG A 82 -16.81 -7.37 16.47
N LEU A 83 -15.65 -7.45 15.76
CA LEU A 83 -15.62 -7.43 14.31
C LEU A 83 -16.12 -8.77 13.74
N GLN A 84 -15.75 -9.88 14.36
CA GLN A 84 -16.27 -11.22 14.05
C GLN A 84 -17.79 -11.29 14.25
N GLU A 85 -18.29 -10.80 15.39
CA GLU A 85 -19.73 -10.72 15.65
C GLU A 85 -20.47 -9.93 14.58
N LEU A 86 -19.90 -8.80 14.15
CA LEU A 86 -20.48 -7.99 13.08
C LEU A 86 -20.53 -8.75 11.75
N ALA A 87 -19.48 -9.47 11.38
CA ALA A 87 -19.43 -10.28 10.16
C ALA A 87 -20.50 -11.38 10.16
N VAL A 88 -20.63 -12.11 11.26
CA VAL A 88 -21.62 -13.18 11.42
C VAL A 88 -23.05 -12.60 11.42
N LYS A 89 -23.30 -11.56 12.20
CA LYS A 89 -24.63 -10.93 12.36
C LYS A 89 -25.13 -10.28 11.07
N SER A 90 -24.26 -9.60 10.35
CA SER A 90 -24.65 -8.87 9.13
C SER A 90 -24.68 -9.76 7.88
N GLY A 91 -23.91 -10.86 7.86
CA GLY A 91 -23.67 -11.67 6.69
C GLY A 91 -22.90 -10.96 5.56
N VAL A 92 -22.41 -9.74 5.80
CA VAL A 92 -21.61 -8.96 4.84
C VAL A 92 -20.18 -9.47 4.84
N PRO A 93 -19.54 -9.67 3.69
CA PRO A 93 -18.09 -9.88 3.64
C PRO A 93 -17.37 -8.67 4.22
N ILE A 94 -16.53 -8.89 5.23
CA ILE A 94 -15.72 -7.85 5.86
C ILE A 94 -14.25 -8.02 5.46
N THR A 95 -13.58 -6.90 5.14
CA THR A 95 -12.16 -6.91 4.80
C THR A 95 -11.39 -5.79 5.50
N PHE A 96 -10.11 -6.01 5.69
CA PHE A 96 -9.17 -5.04 6.28
C PHE A 96 -7.73 -5.44 5.95
N GLY A 97 -6.80 -4.48 6.05
CA GLY A 97 -5.37 -4.74 5.83
C GLY A 97 -4.75 -5.57 6.95
N ILE A 98 -4.00 -6.61 6.59
CA ILE A 98 -3.17 -7.44 7.48
C ILE A 98 -1.71 -7.35 7.03
N PRO A 99 -0.95 -6.35 7.52
CA PRO A 99 0.49 -6.28 7.27
C PRO A 99 1.22 -7.39 8.03
N ALA A 100 2.11 -8.11 7.35
CA ALA A 100 2.77 -9.31 7.89
C ALA A 100 3.57 -9.07 9.19
N GLY A 101 4.29 -7.95 9.30
CA GLY A 101 5.12 -7.63 10.47
C GLY A 101 4.38 -6.94 11.64
N SER A 102 3.05 -6.79 11.55
CA SER A 102 2.29 -6.04 12.55
C SER A 102 2.01 -6.84 13.82
N PRO A 103 2.08 -6.23 15.02
CA PRO A 103 1.53 -6.86 16.21
C PRO A 103 0.06 -7.23 15.99
N GLY A 104 -0.32 -8.45 16.39
CA GLY A 104 -1.67 -8.96 16.20
C GLY A 104 -1.95 -9.57 14.82
N THR A 105 -0.95 -9.71 13.94
CA THR A 105 -1.13 -10.41 12.64
C THR A 105 -1.64 -11.84 12.84
N ALA A 106 -1.04 -12.61 13.74
CA ALA A 106 -1.48 -13.98 14.05
C ALA A 106 -2.91 -14.02 14.60
N ASP A 107 -3.27 -13.09 15.50
CA ASP A 107 -4.64 -13.00 16.03
C ASP A 107 -5.65 -12.63 14.93
N ALA A 108 -5.24 -11.78 13.98
CA ALA A 108 -6.08 -11.42 12.84
C ALA A 108 -6.32 -12.62 11.90
N LEU A 109 -5.27 -13.40 11.59
CA LEU A 109 -5.41 -14.62 10.78
C LEU A 109 -6.32 -15.63 11.46
N ALA A 110 -6.14 -15.87 12.77
CA ALA A 110 -7.01 -16.75 13.55
C ALA A 110 -8.47 -16.27 13.57
N MET A 111 -8.70 -14.94 13.62
CA MET A 111 -10.04 -14.36 13.51
C MET A 111 -10.68 -14.63 12.14
N LEU A 112 -9.93 -14.63 11.04
CA LEU A 112 -10.48 -14.99 9.73
C LEU A 112 -11.03 -16.41 9.73
N ASP A 113 -10.31 -17.37 10.33
CA ASP A 113 -10.73 -18.77 10.40
C ASP A 113 -11.92 -18.95 11.32
N SER A 114 -11.86 -18.43 12.53
CA SER A 114 -12.97 -18.52 13.50
C SER A 114 -14.24 -17.83 13.00
N THR A 115 -14.11 -16.74 12.23
CA THR A 115 -15.26 -16.08 11.58
C THR A 115 -15.93 -17.02 10.55
N ALA A 116 -15.14 -17.71 9.74
CA ALA A 116 -15.67 -18.66 8.77
C ALA A 116 -16.33 -19.89 9.44
N GLU A 117 -15.72 -20.42 10.51
CA GLU A 117 -16.29 -21.49 11.32
C GLU A 117 -17.64 -21.09 11.93
N ALA A 118 -17.78 -19.81 12.31
CA ALA A 118 -19.05 -19.25 12.81
C ALA A 118 -20.05 -18.87 11.70
N GLY A 119 -19.77 -19.17 10.43
CA GLY A 119 -20.65 -18.90 9.29
C GLY A 119 -20.60 -17.45 8.77
N GLY A 120 -19.67 -16.62 9.27
CA GLY A 120 -19.41 -15.28 8.76
C GLY A 120 -18.47 -15.28 7.55
N ARG A 121 -18.37 -14.15 6.87
CA ARG A 121 -17.47 -13.96 5.73
C ARG A 121 -16.47 -12.86 6.02
N MET A 122 -15.18 -13.21 6.02
CA MET A 122 -14.12 -12.26 6.30
C MET A 122 -12.85 -12.62 5.53
N PHE A 123 -12.15 -11.64 4.97
CA PHE A 123 -10.87 -11.84 4.33
C PHE A 123 -9.91 -10.70 4.63
N GLY A 124 -8.63 -11.02 4.72
CA GLY A 124 -7.57 -10.04 4.97
C GLY A 124 -6.89 -9.60 3.68
N GLN A 125 -6.60 -8.32 3.55
CA GLN A 125 -5.78 -7.81 2.45
C GLN A 125 -4.32 -7.79 2.89
N THR A 126 -3.45 -8.46 2.14
CA THR A 126 -2.03 -8.56 2.47
C THR A 126 -1.15 -7.92 1.39
N HIS A 127 0.13 -7.78 1.70
CA HIS A 127 1.15 -7.13 0.91
C HIS A 127 2.32 -8.10 0.66
N THR A 128 3.04 -7.95 -0.45
CA THR A 128 4.19 -8.81 -0.79
C THR A 128 5.48 -8.45 -0.06
N ARG A 129 5.51 -7.33 0.62
CA ARG A 129 6.63 -6.81 1.44
C ARG A 129 6.05 -5.96 2.57
N GLY A 130 6.64 -4.91 3.03
CA GLY A 130 6.02 -3.92 3.92
C GLY A 130 5.52 -2.71 3.15
N ILE A 131 4.69 -1.87 3.78
CA ILE A 131 4.32 -0.55 3.24
C ILE A 131 5.54 0.37 3.34
N SER A 132 5.82 1.09 2.27
CA SER A 132 7.02 1.93 2.17
C SER A 132 6.72 3.37 1.75
N HIS A 133 7.57 4.29 2.23
CA HIS A 133 7.65 5.65 1.73
C HIS A 133 8.84 5.78 0.78
N VAL A 134 8.61 6.30 -0.41
CA VAL A 134 9.66 6.61 -1.37
C VAL A 134 10.05 8.08 -1.23
N LEU A 135 11.30 8.31 -0.91
CA LEU A 135 11.88 9.60 -0.58
C LEU A 135 12.93 9.99 -1.61
N SER A 136 13.07 11.28 -1.90
CA SER A 136 14.03 11.77 -2.88
C SER A 136 14.28 13.26 -2.72
N PHE A 137 15.44 13.71 -3.15
CA PHE A 137 15.76 15.14 -3.25
C PHE A 137 14.98 15.87 -4.36
N LYS A 138 14.46 15.19 -5.37
CA LYS A 138 13.46 15.73 -6.32
C LYS A 138 12.03 15.60 -5.83
N GLY A 139 11.79 14.74 -4.86
CA GLY A 139 10.51 14.51 -4.21
C GLY A 139 10.44 15.19 -2.84
N ARG A 140 10.15 14.38 -1.82
CA ARG A 140 10.05 14.80 -0.43
C ARG A 140 11.03 14.01 0.45
N LEU A 141 11.58 14.70 1.45
CA LEU A 141 12.40 14.12 2.51
C LEU A 141 11.74 14.37 3.87
N GLN A 142 12.11 13.58 4.88
CA GLN A 142 11.52 13.66 6.21
C GLN A 142 11.82 14.96 6.94
N PHE A 143 12.86 15.67 6.53
CA PHE A 143 13.37 16.88 7.16
C PHE A 143 13.16 18.16 6.31
N ASP A 144 12.40 18.09 5.22
CA ASP A 144 12.14 19.23 4.34
C ASP A 144 11.46 20.42 5.04
N ASP A 145 10.70 20.16 6.13
CA ASP A 145 10.00 21.20 6.89
C ASP A 145 10.89 21.88 7.96
N PHE A 146 12.13 21.43 8.18
CA PHE A 146 13.07 22.11 9.09
C PHE A 146 13.63 23.37 8.43
N ALA A 147 13.73 24.46 9.19
CA ALA A 147 14.06 25.79 8.63
C ALA A 147 15.28 25.79 7.72
N GLU A 148 16.37 25.14 8.12
CA GLU A 148 17.62 25.04 7.33
C GLU A 148 17.39 24.25 6.03
N TRP A 149 16.69 23.15 6.10
CA TRP A 149 16.37 22.30 4.95
C TRP A 149 15.37 22.99 4.02
N ALA A 150 14.28 23.57 4.55
CA ALA A 150 13.28 24.29 3.78
C ALA A 150 13.90 25.43 2.94
N ARG A 151 14.84 26.19 3.55
CA ARG A 151 15.58 27.25 2.86
C ARG A 151 16.38 26.68 1.68
N VAL A 152 17.10 25.58 1.87
CA VAL A 152 17.92 24.97 0.80
C VAL A 152 17.03 24.33 -0.26
N ARG A 153 15.99 23.61 0.15
CA ARG A 153 15.06 22.90 -0.76
C ARG A 153 14.24 23.85 -1.65
N ALA A 154 14.07 25.10 -1.26
CA ALA A 154 13.41 26.13 -2.06
C ALA A 154 14.31 26.70 -3.18
N LEU A 155 15.61 26.40 -3.17
CA LEU A 155 16.56 26.91 -4.16
C LEU A 155 16.55 26.03 -5.44
N PRO A 156 16.98 26.60 -6.60
CA PRO A 156 17.25 25.81 -7.80
C PRO A 156 18.27 24.69 -7.54
N GLU A 157 18.19 23.60 -8.30
CA GLU A 157 19.05 22.42 -8.11
C GLU A 157 20.55 22.76 -8.15
N ASP A 158 20.98 23.69 -9.00
CA ASP A 158 22.39 24.11 -9.08
C ASP A 158 22.89 24.81 -7.80
N GLU A 159 22.03 25.57 -7.14
CA GLU A 159 22.35 26.18 -5.85
C GLU A 159 22.32 25.13 -4.71
N GLN A 160 21.35 24.22 -4.72
CA GLN A 160 21.35 23.08 -3.80
C GLN A 160 22.64 22.25 -3.93
N ARG A 161 23.12 22.02 -5.17
CA ARG A 161 24.37 21.31 -5.46
C ARG A 161 25.58 21.98 -4.80
N LYS A 162 25.71 23.30 -4.91
CA LYS A 162 26.79 24.06 -4.26
C LYS A 162 26.75 23.86 -2.74
N ILE A 163 25.57 23.99 -2.14
CA ILE A 163 25.38 23.83 -0.69
C ILE A 163 25.71 22.40 -0.24
N PHE A 164 25.25 21.38 -0.96
CA PHE A 164 25.53 19.99 -0.63
C PHE A 164 26.99 19.59 -0.88
N SER A 165 27.75 20.39 -1.65
CA SER A 165 29.18 20.20 -1.85
C SER A 165 30.05 20.95 -0.83
N ASP A 166 29.45 21.87 -0.04
CA ASP A 166 30.16 22.68 0.96
C ASP A 166 30.18 21.98 2.34
N PRO A 167 31.34 21.61 2.89
CA PRO A 167 31.41 20.87 4.16
C PRO A 167 30.77 21.59 5.35
N GLU A 168 30.86 22.92 5.42
CA GLU A 168 30.29 23.68 6.54
C GLU A 168 28.75 23.76 6.45
N GLN A 169 28.19 23.87 5.23
CA GLN A 169 26.76 23.83 5.04
C GLN A 169 26.20 22.42 5.34
N ARG A 170 26.90 21.36 4.92
CA ARG A 170 26.55 19.96 5.24
C ARG A 170 26.44 19.76 6.75
N LYS A 171 27.43 20.21 7.51
CA LYS A 171 27.40 20.11 8.99
C LYS A 171 26.15 20.75 9.59
N LYS A 172 25.75 21.94 9.08
CA LYS A 172 24.53 22.62 9.55
C LYS A 172 23.27 21.82 9.22
N LEU A 173 23.16 21.25 8.01
CA LEU A 173 22.04 20.42 7.61
C LEU A 173 21.96 19.12 8.41
N VAL A 174 23.07 18.44 8.66
CA VAL A 174 23.16 17.28 9.54
C VAL A 174 22.71 17.61 10.96
N ALA A 175 23.20 18.73 11.51
CA ALA A 175 22.81 19.17 12.85
C ALA A 175 21.29 19.48 12.93
N ALA A 176 20.74 20.17 11.93
CA ALA A 176 19.31 20.45 11.85
C ALA A 176 18.46 19.16 11.79
N THR A 177 18.92 18.15 11.05
CA THR A 177 18.25 16.84 10.98
C THR A 177 18.24 16.14 12.33
N LYS A 178 19.34 16.22 13.10
CA LYS A 178 19.45 15.57 14.42
C LYS A 178 18.64 16.26 15.52
N SER A 179 18.56 17.59 15.47
CA SER A 179 17.83 18.40 16.47
C SER A 179 16.37 18.63 16.15
N GLY A 180 15.93 18.36 14.91
CA GLY A 180 14.59 18.62 14.45
C GLY A 180 13.51 17.76 15.13
N VAL A 181 12.33 18.35 15.26
CA VAL A 181 11.15 17.66 15.79
C VAL A 181 10.35 17.09 14.63
N TYR A 182 10.35 15.77 14.50
CA TYR A 182 9.62 15.06 13.47
C TYR A 182 8.15 14.93 13.82
N ARG A 183 7.28 15.18 12.85
CA ARG A 183 5.84 14.96 13.01
C ARG A 183 5.51 13.46 13.05
N THR A 184 4.45 13.13 13.76
CA THR A 184 3.95 11.75 13.88
C THR A 184 2.51 11.68 13.37
N GLY A 185 2.28 10.96 12.30
CA GLY A 185 0.95 10.73 11.74
C GLY A 185 0.59 11.63 10.55
N GLY A 186 -0.55 11.39 9.95
CA GLY A 186 -0.97 12.02 8.71
C GLY A 186 -0.10 11.62 7.52
N GLY A 187 -0.10 12.44 6.46
CA GLY A 187 0.69 12.24 5.25
C GLY A 187 2.15 12.69 5.34
N GLU A 188 2.65 12.91 6.56
CA GLU A 188 4.01 13.39 6.74
C GLU A 188 5.01 12.23 6.73
N PRO A 189 6.18 12.40 6.11
CA PRO A 189 7.25 11.42 6.20
C PRO A 189 7.65 11.22 7.66
N ARG A 190 7.73 9.95 8.07
CA ARG A 190 8.10 9.58 9.43
C ARG A 190 9.58 9.89 9.67
N LYS A 191 9.97 10.00 10.95
CA LYS A 191 11.37 10.16 11.35
C LYS A 191 12.26 9.17 10.59
N PRO A 192 13.43 9.59 10.08
CA PRO A 192 14.37 8.70 9.42
C PRO A 192 14.76 7.52 10.30
N ASN A 193 14.68 6.33 9.74
CA ASN A 193 15.24 5.11 10.28
C ASN A 193 16.24 4.57 9.24
N TYR A 194 17.48 4.98 9.35
CA TYR A 194 18.50 4.69 8.35
C TYR A 194 18.86 3.20 8.27
N GLU A 195 18.58 2.41 9.30
CA GLU A 195 18.72 0.95 9.30
C GLU A 195 17.60 0.26 8.52
N ASN A 196 16.48 0.97 8.31
CA ASN A 196 15.31 0.50 7.55
C ASN A 196 15.00 1.40 6.34
N MET A 197 15.96 2.24 5.96
CA MET A 197 15.90 3.09 4.76
C MET A 197 16.87 2.53 3.72
N TYR A 198 16.34 2.03 2.63
CA TYR A 198 17.08 1.36 1.56
C TYR A 198 17.37 2.31 0.41
N VAL A 199 18.58 2.27 -0.12
CA VAL A 199 18.97 3.01 -1.33
C VAL A 199 18.49 2.22 -2.54
N MET A 200 17.54 2.72 -3.31
CA MET A 200 16.89 1.97 -4.38
C MET A 200 17.79 1.82 -5.61
N TYR A 201 18.55 0.76 -5.67
CA TYR A 201 19.25 0.29 -6.88
C TYR A 201 18.45 -0.77 -7.64
N SER A 202 17.50 -1.42 -6.97
CA SER A 202 16.60 -2.42 -7.53
C SER A 202 15.21 -2.27 -6.93
N ALA A 203 14.18 -2.60 -7.71
CA ALA A 203 12.80 -2.67 -7.23
C ALA A 203 12.41 -4.07 -6.69
N VAL A 204 13.29 -5.06 -6.81
CA VAL A 204 13.04 -6.47 -6.43
C VAL A 204 14.08 -6.96 -5.44
N SER A 205 15.36 -6.94 -5.83
CA SER A 205 16.46 -7.50 -5.05
C SER A 205 16.77 -6.66 -3.81
N ARG A 206 17.49 -7.26 -2.85
CA ARG A 206 17.95 -6.55 -1.65
C ARG A 206 18.79 -5.33 -2.03
N ASN A 207 18.46 -4.21 -1.46
CA ASN A 207 19.21 -2.97 -1.54
C ASN A 207 20.01 -2.76 -0.25
N PRO A 208 21.14 -2.05 -0.27
CA PRO A 208 21.81 -1.63 0.93
C PRO A 208 20.98 -0.58 1.68
N THR A 209 21.09 -0.55 2.99
CA THR A 209 20.52 0.53 3.79
C THR A 209 21.42 1.76 3.78
N VAL A 210 20.83 2.92 4.09
CA VAL A 210 21.62 4.15 4.26
C VAL A 210 22.61 4.00 5.42
N ALA A 211 22.23 3.30 6.50
CA ALA A 211 23.12 3.01 7.62
C ALA A 211 24.32 2.12 7.22
N GLU A 212 24.10 1.06 6.42
CA GLU A 212 25.17 0.21 5.90
C GLU A 212 26.18 1.03 5.08
N LEU A 213 25.71 1.91 4.19
CA LEU A 213 26.59 2.76 3.39
C LEU A 213 27.30 3.84 4.23
N ALA A 214 26.63 4.39 5.25
CA ALA A 214 27.23 5.34 6.18
C ALA A 214 28.37 4.72 6.98
N ALA A 215 28.18 3.49 7.45
CA ALA A 215 29.23 2.74 8.13
C ALA A 215 30.41 2.43 7.20
N GLN A 216 30.17 2.01 5.97
CA GLN A 216 31.21 1.74 4.96
C GLN A 216 32.03 2.99 4.60
N ARG A 217 31.37 4.16 4.48
CA ARG A 217 32.01 5.43 4.14
C ARG A 217 32.57 6.18 5.36
N ASN A 218 32.25 5.71 6.58
CA ASN A 218 32.58 6.35 7.87
C ASN A 218 32.10 7.82 7.94
N VAL A 219 30.86 8.06 7.55
CA VAL A 219 30.20 9.38 7.54
C VAL A 219 28.79 9.30 8.14
N ASP A 220 28.18 10.47 8.37
CA ASP A 220 26.79 10.53 8.84
C ASP A 220 25.81 10.01 7.76
N PRO A 221 24.73 9.31 8.13
CA PRO A 221 23.71 8.87 7.17
C PRO A 221 23.14 9.96 6.28
N VAL A 222 22.95 11.18 6.79
CA VAL A 222 22.47 12.32 5.99
C VAL A 222 23.52 12.77 4.97
N GLU A 223 24.79 12.65 5.29
CA GLU A 223 25.89 12.93 4.35
C GLU A 223 25.87 11.92 3.20
N VAL A 224 25.64 10.62 3.48
CA VAL A 224 25.47 9.62 2.43
C VAL A 224 24.30 9.97 1.52
N MET A 225 23.17 10.41 2.07
CA MET A 225 22.02 10.80 1.26
C MET A 225 22.35 12.00 0.34
N MET A 226 23.09 12.99 0.85
CA MET A 226 23.55 14.14 0.04
C MET A 226 24.56 13.71 -1.04
N ASP A 227 25.51 12.82 -0.73
CA ASP A 227 26.47 12.28 -1.69
C ASP A 227 25.76 11.56 -2.84
N LEU A 228 24.86 10.64 -2.51
CA LEU A 228 24.09 9.88 -3.49
C LEU A 228 23.18 10.79 -4.35
N ALA A 229 22.65 11.88 -3.75
CA ALA A 229 21.92 12.88 -4.50
C ALA A 229 22.82 13.59 -5.53
N LEU A 230 24.02 14.00 -5.13
CA LEU A 230 24.99 14.63 -6.03
C LEU A 230 25.45 13.66 -7.13
N GLU A 231 25.81 12.43 -6.76
CA GLU A 231 26.28 11.36 -7.67
C GLU A 231 25.21 11.03 -8.73
N SER A 232 23.94 11.03 -8.36
CA SER A 232 22.81 10.65 -9.23
C SER A 232 22.12 11.83 -9.93
N ASN A 233 22.64 13.03 -9.81
CA ASN A 233 21.95 14.25 -10.26
C ASN A 233 20.54 14.37 -9.64
N PHE A 234 20.46 14.19 -8.32
CA PHE A 234 19.24 14.18 -7.48
C PHE A 234 18.21 13.08 -7.81
N ASN A 235 18.53 12.13 -8.69
CA ASN A 235 17.60 11.07 -9.09
C ASN A 235 17.56 9.88 -8.11
N GLN A 236 18.49 9.78 -7.13
CA GLN A 236 18.48 8.68 -6.18
C GLN A 236 17.19 8.67 -5.37
N LEU A 237 16.55 7.51 -5.33
CA LEU A 237 15.40 7.23 -4.48
C LEU A 237 15.84 6.46 -3.24
N PHE A 238 15.18 6.75 -2.13
CA PHE A 238 15.32 6.03 -0.86
C PHE A 238 13.95 5.47 -0.47
N MET A 239 13.91 4.22 -0.06
CA MET A 239 12.69 3.55 0.35
C MET A 239 12.76 3.23 1.85
N GLN A 240 11.95 3.90 2.66
CA GLN A 240 11.82 3.59 4.07
C GLN A 240 10.53 2.83 4.33
N PHE A 241 10.64 1.65 4.88
CA PHE A 241 9.48 0.88 5.29
C PHE A 241 8.86 1.39 6.59
N ASP A 242 7.55 1.21 6.72
CA ASP A 242 6.89 1.29 8.01
C ASP A 242 7.24 0.03 8.82
N VAL A 243 8.05 0.20 9.85
CA VAL A 243 8.57 -0.90 10.70
C VAL A 243 7.46 -1.81 11.23
N ALA A 244 6.28 -1.25 11.50
CA ALA A 244 5.13 -2.02 11.97
C ALA A 244 4.50 -2.91 10.87
N THR A 245 4.92 -2.79 9.62
CA THR A 245 4.35 -3.53 8.48
C THR A 245 5.35 -4.46 7.81
N VAL A 246 6.63 -4.33 8.13
CA VAL A 246 7.70 -5.16 7.54
C VAL A 246 7.77 -6.50 8.25
N PRO A 247 7.65 -7.62 7.52
CA PRO A 247 7.91 -8.94 8.10
C PRO A 247 9.38 -9.05 8.52
N LYS A 248 9.64 -9.66 9.68
CA LYS A 248 11.00 -9.87 10.19
C LYS A 248 11.78 -10.88 9.36
N ASN A 249 11.07 -11.79 8.71
CA ASN A 249 11.62 -12.85 7.87
C ASN A 249 10.58 -13.30 6.83
N ASP A 250 11.02 -14.15 5.91
CA ASP A 250 10.15 -14.70 4.87
C ASP A 250 8.99 -15.54 5.44
N GLU A 251 9.15 -16.19 6.58
CA GLU A 251 8.10 -17.03 7.19
C GLU A 251 6.91 -16.18 7.63
N GLU A 252 7.15 -15.04 8.26
CA GLU A 252 6.07 -14.09 8.61
C GLU A 252 5.33 -13.58 7.37
N ALA A 253 6.05 -13.25 6.29
CA ALA A 253 5.43 -12.84 5.03
C ALA A 253 4.62 -13.98 4.42
N LEU A 254 5.17 -15.19 4.37
CA LEU A 254 4.51 -16.37 3.81
C LEU A 254 3.30 -16.81 4.64
N ALA A 255 3.31 -16.61 5.95
CA ALA A 255 2.16 -16.89 6.80
C ALA A 255 0.92 -16.10 6.35
N THR A 256 1.10 -14.82 5.98
CA THR A 256 -0.01 -14.01 5.45
C THR A 256 -0.32 -14.33 3.99
N LEU A 257 0.69 -14.51 3.14
CA LEU A 257 0.50 -14.76 1.71
C LEU A 257 -0.12 -16.12 1.40
N ARG A 258 0.14 -17.14 2.22
CA ARG A 258 -0.38 -18.53 2.07
C ARG A 258 -1.72 -18.75 2.76
N HIS A 259 -2.16 -17.83 3.59
CA HIS A 259 -3.40 -18.02 4.32
C HIS A 259 -4.60 -18.06 3.36
N PRO A 260 -5.48 -19.05 3.43
CA PRO A 260 -6.55 -19.26 2.44
C PRO A 260 -7.59 -18.14 2.39
N ARG A 261 -7.64 -17.29 3.43
CA ARG A 261 -8.59 -16.18 3.55
C ARG A 261 -7.89 -14.80 3.43
N THR A 262 -6.71 -14.75 2.83
CA THR A 262 -6.06 -13.49 2.49
C THR A 262 -6.02 -13.27 0.98
N VAL A 263 -6.04 -12.01 0.61
CA VAL A 263 -5.92 -11.55 -0.78
C VAL A 263 -4.75 -10.58 -0.87
N MET A 264 -3.93 -10.74 -1.89
CA MET A 264 -2.78 -9.87 -2.12
C MET A 264 -3.22 -8.59 -2.88
N THR A 265 -3.86 -7.66 -2.16
CA THR A 265 -4.46 -6.43 -2.72
C THR A 265 -4.12 -5.17 -1.93
N PHE A 266 -3.39 -5.26 -0.81
CA PHE A 266 -3.09 -4.13 0.06
C PHE A 266 -1.83 -3.41 -0.42
N SER A 267 -1.97 -2.39 -1.26
CA SER A 267 -0.84 -1.63 -1.79
C SER A 267 -0.67 -0.24 -1.19
N ASP A 268 -1.76 0.39 -0.77
CA ASP A 268 -1.82 1.82 -0.37
C ASP A 268 -1.21 2.77 -1.43
N SER A 269 -1.10 2.30 -2.67
CA SER A 269 -0.45 3.01 -3.77
C SER A 269 -1.20 4.28 -4.14
N GLY A 270 -0.46 5.37 -4.31
CA GLY A 270 -0.99 6.70 -4.59
C GLY A 270 -1.35 7.48 -3.33
N ALA A 271 -1.29 6.88 -2.14
CA ALA A 271 -1.47 7.61 -0.90
C ALA A 271 -0.37 8.68 -0.74
N HIS A 272 -0.80 9.86 -0.27
CA HIS A 272 0.04 11.05 -0.17
C HIS A 272 0.69 11.47 -1.50
N VAL A 273 0.09 11.07 -2.63
CA VAL A 273 0.41 11.39 -4.03
C VAL A 273 1.83 11.02 -4.44
N SER A 274 2.85 11.47 -3.72
CA SER A 274 4.26 11.33 -4.06
C SER A 274 5.10 10.58 -3.01
N LEU A 275 4.47 9.82 -2.10
CA LEU A 275 5.19 9.10 -1.04
C LEU A 275 5.05 7.57 -1.12
N ILE A 276 3.86 7.03 -1.41
CA ILE A 276 3.64 5.58 -1.44
C ILE A 276 3.49 5.09 -2.88
N MET A 277 4.37 4.18 -3.28
CA MET A 277 4.42 3.63 -4.64
C MET A 277 4.49 2.10 -4.59
N ASP A 278 3.46 1.50 -3.98
CA ASP A 278 3.38 0.04 -3.84
C ASP A 278 2.45 -0.62 -4.87
N SER A 279 2.08 0.08 -5.95
CA SER A 279 1.32 -0.47 -7.09
C SER A 279 2.01 -1.66 -7.77
N SER A 280 3.27 -1.85 -7.50
CA SER A 280 4.10 -2.95 -8.02
C SER A 280 3.91 -4.29 -7.30
N ILE A 281 3.04 -4.40 -6.29
CA ILE A 281 2.89 -5.65 -5.50
C ILE A 281 2.64 -6.89 -6.38
N HIS A 282 1.89 -6.77 -7.46
CA HIS A 282 1.58 -7.87 -8.38
C HIS A 282 2.84 -8.36 -9.11
N THR A 283 3.60 -7.47 -9.72
CA THR A 283 4.83 -7.81 -10.43
C THR A 283 5.97 -8.17 -9.47
N HIS A 284 5.97 -7.60 -8.24
CA HIS A 284 6.88 -8.01 -7.18
C HIS A 284 6.58 -9.44 -6.69
N LEU A 285 5.31 -9.84 -6.55
CA LEU A 285 4.94 -11.23 -6.23
C LEU A 285 5.56 -12.19 -7.22
N LEU A 286 5.37 -11.94 -8.53
CA LEU A 286 5.87 -12.82 -9.59
C LEU A 286 7.41 -12.82 -9.68
N ALA A 287 8.05 -11.65 -9.52
CA ALA A 287 9.49 -11.53 -9.59
C ALA A 287 10.20 -12.13 -8.37
N TYR A 288 9.77 -11.72 -7.18
CA TYR A 288 10.46 -12.09 -5.93
C TYR A 288 9.96 -13.44 -5.39
N TRP A 289 8.67 -13.58 -5.07
CA TRP A 289 8.17 -14.78 -4.39
C TRP A 289 8.05 -16.00 -5.29
N VAL A 290 7.70 -15.81 -6.58
CA VAL A 290 7.61 -16.93 -7.53
C VAL A 290 8.98 -17.24 -8.12
N ARG A 291 9.64 -16.28 -8.78
CA ARG A 291 10.87 -16.55 -9.53
C ARG A 291 12.11 -16.66 -8.65
N GLU A 292 12.38 -15.67 -7.76
CA GLU A 292 13.64 -15.65 -6.99
C GLU A 292 13.57 -16.57 -5.76
N ARG A 293 12.47 -16.53 -5.01
CA ARG A 293 12.32 -17.29 -3.77
C ARG A 293 11.72 -18.68 -3.97
N GLN A 294 11.08 -18.92 -5.12
CA GLN A 294 10.39 -20.19 -5.43
C GLN A 294 9.41 -20.64 -4.34
N ALA A 295 8.79 -19.67 -3.66
CA ALA A 295 7.86 -19.91 -2.57
C ALA A 295 6.46 -20.32 -3.04
N PHE A 296 6.15 -20.02 -4.30
CA PHE A 296 4.92 -20.36 -5.01
C PHE A 296 5.26 -20.83 -6.43
N SER A 297 4.43 -21.70 -6.99
CA SER A 297 4.47 -21.96 -8.44
C SER A 297 3.97 -20.73 -9.22
N LEU A 298 4.23 -20.70 -10.53
CA LEU A 298 3.73 -19.60 -11.37
C LEU A 298 2.20 -19.54 -11.35
N GLU A 299 1.55 -20.70 -11.41
CA GLU A 299 0.09 -20.84 -11.39
C GLU A 299 -0.51 -20.33 -10.08
N GLU A 300 0.11 -20.65 -8.95
CA GLU A 300 -0.29 -20.13 -7.63
C GLU A 300 -0.15 -18.61 -7.59
N GLY A 301 0.99 -18.06 -8.00
CA GLY A 301 1.23 -16.62 -8.06
C GLY A 301 0.23 -15.91 -8.97
N VAL A 302 -0.06 -16.45 -10.15
CA VAL A 302 -1.08 -15.91 -11.06
C VAL A 302 -2.47 -15.96 -10.42
N LYS A 303 -2.85 -17.08 -9.81
CA LYS A 303 -4.13 -17.21 -9.10
C LYS A 303 -4.28 -16.15 -7.99
N MET A 304 -3.22 -15.89 -7.23
CA MET A 304 -3.22 -14.89 -6.14
C MET A 304 -3.51 -13.47 -6.62
N ILE A 305 -3.17 -13.12 -7.86
CA ILE A 305 -3.37 -11.78 -8.43
C ILE A 305 -4.53 -11.70 -9.44
N THR A 306 -5.26 -12.80 -9.67
CA THR A 306 -6.36 -12.86 -10.64
C THR A 306 -7.63 -13.43 -10.03
N LEU A 307 -7.75 -14.76 -9.95
CA LEU A 307 -8.97 -15.43 -9.49
C LEU A 307 -9.29 -15.12 -8.01
N THR A 308 -8.27 -15.15 -7.16
CA THR A 308 -8.47 -14.92 -5.71
C THR A 308 -9.08 -13.53 -5.43
N PRO A 309 -8.54 -12.40 -5.92
CA PRO A 309 -9.18 -11.11 -5.73
C PRO A 309 -10.52 -10.98 -6.46
N ALA A 310 -10.68 -11.56 -7.66
CA ALA A 310 -11.96 -11.53 -8.36
C ALA A 310 -13.08 -12.16 -7.51
N MET A 311 -12.83 -13.33 -6.94
CA MET A 311 -13.79 -14.03 -6.06
C MET A 311 -14.06 -13.24 -4.78
N ALA A 312 -13.03 -12.70 -4.11
CA ALA A 312 -13.19 -11.94 -2.88
C ALA A 312 -14.10 -10.72 -3.05
N TRP A 313 -14.01 -10.06 -4.20
CA TRP A 313 -14.82 -8.88 -4.56
C TRP A 313 -16.13 -9.22 -5.29
N GLY A 314 -16.44 -10.52 -5.47
CA GLY A 314 -17.68 -10.97 -6.08
C GLY A 314 -17.74 -10.92 -7.61
N PHE A 315 -16.60 -10.82 -8.28
CA PHE A 315 -16.53 -10.88 -9.74
C PHE A 315 -16.44 -12.33 -10.21
N THR A 316 -17.50 -12.87 -10.77
CA THR A 316 -17.60 -14.29 -11.19
C THR A 316 -17.33 -14.50 -12.69
N ASP A 317 -17.23 -13.41 -13.46
CA ASP A 317 -17.09 -13.41 -14.91
C ASP A 317 -15.65 -13.17 -15.40
N ARG A 318 -14.68 -13.03 -14.48
CA ARG A 318 -13.27 -12.70 -14.77
C ARG A 318 -12.31 -13.34 -13.80
N GLY A 319 -10.99 -13.13 -13.98
CA GLY A 319 -9.92 -13.69 -13.13
C GLY A 319 -9.54 -15.13 -13.48
N ILE A 320 -10.14 -15.72 -14.51
CA ILE A 320 -9.85 -17.07 -15.00
C ILE A 320 -10.01 -17.14 -16.53
N LEU A 321 -9.14 -17.90 -17.18
CA LEU A 321 -9.26 -18.24 -18.59
C LEU A 321 -10.27 -19.39 -18.78
N ARG A 322 -11.51 -19.05 -19.10
CA ARG A 322 -12.61 -19.99 -19.30
C ARG A 322 -13.53 -19.48 -20.39
N GLN A 323 -14.07 -20.37 -21.23
CA GLN A 323 -15.09 -20.00 -22.22
C GLN A 323 -16.28 -19.31 -21.54
N GLY A 324 -16.69 -18.17 -22.07
CA GLY A 324 -17.76 -17.33 -21.54
C GLY A 324 -17.30 -16.30 -20.49
N SER A 325 -16.07 -16.36 -20.01
CA SER A 325 -15.49 -15.30 -19.17
C SER A 325 -15.05 -14.08 -19.99
N ILE A 326 -15.06 -12.91 -19.37
CA ILE A 326 -14.58 -11.68 -20.01
C ILE A 326 -13.08 -11.81 -20.27
N ALA A 327 -12.67 -11.45 -21.49
CA ALA A 327 -11.28 -11.54 -21.93
C ALA A 327 -10.45 -10.35 -21.41
N ASP A 328 -10.21 -10.31 -20.09
CA ASP A 328 -9.24 -9.45 -19.41
C ASP A 328 -7.97 -10.28 -19.21
N ILE A 329 -6.96 -10.07 -20.05
CA ILE A 329 -5.81 -10.98 -20.18
C ILE A 329 -4.52 -10.16 -20.16
N ASN A 330 -3.53 -10.61 -19.38
CA ASN A 330 -2.17 -10.15 -19.47
C ASN A 330 -1.29 -11.24 -20.12
N VAL A 331 -0.51 -10.85 -21.12
CA VAL A 331 0.53 -11.67 -21.70
C VAL A 331 1.88 -11.16 -21.18
N PHE A 332 2.62 -12.01 -20.49
CA PHE A 332 3.90 -11.63 -19.89
C PHE A 332 4.94 -12.74 -20.02
N ASP A 333 6.20 -12.36 -19.93
CA ASP A 333 7.32 -13.27 -19.86
C ASP A 333 7.66 -13.56 -18.39
N PRO A 334 7.49 -14.78 -17.88
CA PRO A 334 7.77 -15.12 -16.49
C PRO A 334 9.27 -15.01 -16.14
N ALA A 335 10.16 -15.08 -17.11
CA ALA A 335 11.60 -14.94 -16.88
C ALA A 335 12.01 -13.47 -16.61
N THR A 336 11.28 -12.50 -17.16
CA THR A 336 11.66 -11.09 -17.09
C THR A 336 10.67 -10.20 -16.33
N ILE A 337 9.45 -10.68 -16.05
CA ILE A 337 8.45 -9.90 -15.31
C ILE A 337 9.03 -9.36 -14.00
N ALA A 338 8.98 -8.04 -13.80
CA ALA A 338 9.41 -7.36 -12.58
C ALA A 338 8.91 -5.91 -12.54
N PRO A 339 8.78 -5.30 -11.36
CA PRO A 339 8.63 -3.86 -11.24
C PRO A 339 9.93 -3.16 -11.64
N GLU A 340 9.81 -1.96 -12.21
CA GLU A 340 10.92 -1.03 -12.41
C GLU A 340 11.05 -0.08 -11.20
N ILE A 341 12.19 0.60 -11.09
CA ILE A 341 12.36 1.68 -10.10
C ILE A 341 11.38 2.80 -10.44
N PRO A 342 10.65 3.37 -9.46
CA PRO A 342 9.74 4.49 -9.71
C PRO A 342 10.45 5.71 -10.28
N THR A 343 9.71 6.54 -11.00
CA THR A 343 10.13 7.88 -11.43
C THR A 343 9.25 8.94 -10.78
N ILE A 344 9.78 10.17 -10.67
CA ILE A 344 9.02 11.33 -10.25
C ILE A 344 8.59 12.07 -11.52
N GLU A 345 7.28 12.13 -11.74
CA GLU A 345 6.68 12.80 -12.91
C GLU A 345 5.94 14.06 -12.46
N HIS A 346 5.92 15.07 -13.34
CA HIS A 346 5.22 16.34 -13.13
C HIS A 346 4.04 16.48 -14.09
N ASP A 347 3.21 15.46 -14.18
CA ASP A 347 2.11 15.31 -15.15
C ASP A 347 0.71 15.55 -14.54
N LEU A 348 0.63 15.99 -13.28
CA LEU A 348 -0.61 16.42 -12.64
C LEU A 348 -0.93 17.89 -12.94
N PRO A 349 -2.19 18.35 -12.75
CA PRO A 349 -2.56 19.76 -12.90
C PRO A 349 -1.61 20.72 -12.16
N ALA A 350 -1.34 21.87 -12.73
CA ALA A 350 -0.38 22.89 -12.25
C ALA A 350 1.07 22.37 -12.13
N GLY A 351 1.44 21.31 -12.85
CA GLY A 351 2.78 20.73 -12.79
C GLY A 351 3.07 20.01 -11.46
N ALA A 352 2.04 19.62 -10.72
CA ALA A 352 2.22 18.90 -9.47
C ALA A 352 2.84 17.51 -9.72
N ARG A 353 3.72 17.11 -8.81
CA ARG A 353 4.49 15.86 -8.93
C ARG A 353 3.72 14.67 -8.40
N ARG A 354 4.01 13.51 -8.97
CA ARG A 354 3.64 12.20 -8.44
C ARG A 354 4.72 11.15 -8.68
N LEU A 355 4.67 10.05 -7.94
CA LEU A 355 5.42 8.85 -8.28
C LEU A 355 4.70 8.09 -9.39
N LYS A 356 5.47 7.55 -10.33
CA LYS A 356 4.99 6.66 -11.39
C LYS A 356 5.90 5.45 -11.46
N GLN A 357 5.33 4.25 -11.53
CA GLN A 357 6.11 3.02 -11.62
C GLN A 357 5.63 2.19 -12.79
N LYS A 358 6.57 1.82 -13.64
CA LYS A 358 6.37 0.87 -14.74
C LYS A 358 6.78 -0.55 -14.32
N SER A 359 6.48 -1.50 -15.17
CA SER A 359 6.97 -2.88 -15.06
C SER A 359 7.59 -3.32 -16.38
N LYS A 360 8.56 -4.21 -16.32
CA LYS A 360 9.10 -4.92 -17.48
C LYS A 360 8.48 -6.31 -17.58
N GLY A 361 8.59 -6.92 -18.77
CA GLY A 361 8.12 -8.29 -19.01
C GLY A 361 6.64 -8.42 -19.32
N ILE A 362 5.82 -7.35 -19.28
CA ILE A 362 4.45 -7.38 -19.79
C ILE A 362 4.46 -7.07 -21.30
N LEU A 363 4.04 -8.05 -22.10
CA LEU A 363 4.03 -7.97 -23.56
C LEU A 363 2.74 -7.36 -24.08
N ALA A 364 1.60 -7.71 -23.48
CA ALA A 364 0.30 -7.14 -23.85
C ALA A 364 -0.67 -7.19 -22.68
N THR A 365 -1.55 -6.18 -22.62
CA THR A 365 -2.74 -6.17 -21.76
C THR A 365 -3.96 -6.04 -22.62
N VAL A 366 -4.88 -6.98 -22.46
CA VAL A 366 -6.17 -7.06 -23.17
C VAL A 366 -7.28 -6.78 -22.16
N ILE A 367 -8.21 -5.89 -22.49
CA ILE A 367 -9.38 -5.58 -21.67
C ILE A 367 -10.63 -5.78 -22.52
N ALA A 368 -11.52 -6.65 -22.07
CA ALA A 368 -12.75 -7.03 -22.80
C ALA A 368 -12.46 -7.39 -24.26
N GLY A 369 -11.38 -8.14 -24.52
CA GLY A 369 -10.97 -8.59 -25.85
C GLY A 369 -10.25 -7.54 -26.71
N LYS A 370 -9.99 -6.33 -26.20
CA LYS A 370 -9.25 -5.28 -26.91
C LYS A 370 -7.85 -5.13 -26.33
N VAL A 371 -6.82 -5.16 -27.17
CA VAL A 371 -5.45 -4.88 -26.75
C VAL A 371 -5.33 -3.40 -26.38
N THR A 372 -5.17 -3.10 -25.09
CA THR A 372 -5.07 -1.73 -24.55
C THR A 372 -3.63 -1.28 -24.37
N PHE A 373 -2.72 -2.20 -24.04
CA PHE A 373 -1.28 -1.97 -23.99
C PHE A 373 -0.54 -3.03 -24.78
N LYS A 374 0.55 -2.62 -25.42
CA LYS A 374 1.50 -3.50 -26.09
C LYS A 374 2.92 -3.03 -25.79
N ASN A 375 3.75 -3.90 -25.21
CA ASN A 375 5.14 -3.60 -24.80
C ASN A 375 5.25 -2.32 -23.94
N GLY A 376 4.31 -2.12 -23.01
CA GLY A 376 4.29 -0.96 -22.11
C GLY A 376 3.68 0.32 -22.69
N GLU A 377 3.33 0.34 -23.98
CA GLU A 377 2.74 1.51 -24.64
C GLU A 377 1.22 1.34 -24.85
N HIS A 378 0.46 2.41 -24.53
CA HIS A 378 -0.99 2.42 -24.72
C HIS A 378 -1.36 2.49 -26.21
N THR A 379 -2.24 1.58 -26.65
CA THR A 379 -2.62 1.46 -28.07
C THR A 379 -3.67 2.48 -28.55
N GLY A 380 -4.24 3.26 -27.64
CA GLY A 380 -5.39 4.13 -27.90
C GLY A 380 -6.74 3.43 -27.70
N ALA A 381 -6.76 2.09 -27.55
CA ALA A 381 -8.03 1.37 -27.35
C ALA A 381 -8.53 1.52 -25.89
N LEU A 382 -9.79 1.90 -25.74
CA LEU A 382 -10.50 2.03 -24.47
C LEU A 382 -11.50 0.87 -24.35
N GLY A 383 -11.06 -0.25 -23.75
CA GLY A 383 -11.85 -1.47 -23.56
C GLY A 383 -12.59 -1.54 -22.23
N GLY A 384 -12.17 -0.74 -21.25
CA GLY A 384 -12.67 -0.77 -19.88
C GLY A 384 -14.12 -0.32 -19.73
N LYS A 385 -14.82 -0.90 -18.75
CA LYS A 385 -16.15 -0.49 -18.31
C LYS A 385 -16.17 -0.33 -16.79
N LEU A 386 -17.04 0.54 -16.28
CA LEU A 386 -17.31 0.63 -14.85
C LEU A 386 -17.91 -0.70 -14.38
N LEU A 387 -17.22 -1.35 -13.42
CA LEU A 387 -17.74 -2.55 -12.79
C LEU A 387 -18.68 -2.16 -11.64
N ARG A 388 -19.81 -2.85 -11.56
CA ARG A 388 -20.81 -2.62 -10.51
C ARG A 388 -21.04 -3.90 -9.75
N SER A 389 -21.32 -3.79 -8.45
CA SER A 389 -21.67 -4.94 -7.63
C SER A 389 -22.99 -5.54 -8.09
N SER A 390 -23.00 -6.85 -8.34
CA SER A 390 -24.22 -7.63 -8.63
C SER A 390 -24.52 -8.65 -7.54
N ALA A 391 -23.54 -9.02 -6.72
CA ALA A 391 -23.67 -9.96 -5.62
C ALA A 391 -22.60 -9.69 -4.56
N ALA A 392 -22.80 -10.17 -3.33
CA ALA A 392 -21.77 -10.19 -2.32
C ALA A 392 -20.66 -11.17 -2.70
N GLY A 393 -19.41 -10.86 -2.34
CA GLY A 393 -18.26 -11.73 -2.58
C GLY A 393 -18.43 -13.15 -1.99
N VAL A 394 -17.73 -14.10 -2.56
CA VAL A 394 -17.96 -15.55 -2.34
C VAL A 394 -16.89 -16.16 -1.40
N MET A 395 -15.93 -15.39 -0.87
CA MET A 395 -14.91 -15.89 0.08
C MET A 395 -15.40 -15.92 1.52
#